data_2aa42b071fc9d89b99f129ee750af83f
#
_entry.id   2aa42b071fc9d89b99f129ee750af83f
#
_cell.length_a   1.000
_cell.length_b   1.000
_cell.length_c   1.000
_cell.angle_alpha   90.00
_cell.angle_beta   90.00
_cell.angle_gamma   90.00
#
_symmetry.space_group_name_H-M   'P 1'
#
loop_
_entity.id
_entity.type
_entity.pdbx_description
1 polymer ?
#
loop_
_entity_poly.entity_id
_entity_poly.type
_entity_poly.pdbx_seq_one_letter_code
_entity_poly.pdbx_strand_id
1 'polypeptide(L)'
;MLNAGRGNPNWIATEPREAFFLLGQFGLCECRHAFSLEEGIAGIPQKAGIAARFEAFLKENEKAPGANLLKEGYNYMLMEHAADPDTLIHEWAESVIGDQYPVPDRILHFTELIVQDYLAQEMCDRRPPKGTFDLFATEGGTAAMCYLFDSLQENFLLNQGDAIALMIPVFTPYIEIPELRRYQFDVTEISADQMTPDGLHTWQYKDEDIDKLKDPRIKALFITNPSNPPSYALSRETTERIINIVKNDNPNLMIITDDVYGTFIPHFRSLMAELPHNTLCVYSFSKYFGATGWRTAVIALHEDNIYDKMIARLSEEQ
;
A
#
# COMPACT_ATOMS: atom_id res chain seq x y z
N MET A 1 1.99 -29.40 15.57
CA MET A 1 3.07 -29.06 14.62
C MET A 1 2.89 -27.59 14.25
N LEU A 2 3.86 -26.73 14.55
CA LEU A 2 3.82 -25.33 14.13
C LEU A 2 4.07 -25.26 12.62
N ASN A 3 3.14 -24.67 11.88
CA ASN A 3 3.29 -24.49 10.42
C ASN A 3 3.80 -23.08 10.15
N ALA A 4 5.06 -22.94 9.80
CA ALA A 4 5.67 -21.68 9.39
C ALA A 4 5.51 -21.38 7.88
N GLY A 5 4.84 -22.26 7.12
CA GLY A 5 4.67 -22.13 5.67
C GLY A 5 3.55 -21.19 5.23
N ARG A 6 2.78 -20.61 6.16
CA ARG A 6 1.75 -19.61 5.87
C ARG A 6 1.89 -18.43 6.82
N GLY A 7 2.09 -17.25 6.24
CA GLY A 7 2.25 -16.00 6.99
C GLY A 7 0.94 -15.38 7.49
N ASN A 8 -0.07 -16.19 7.86
CA ASN A 8 -1.29 -15.65 8.44
C ASN A 8 -1.02 -15.19 9.88
N PRO A 9 -1.41 -13.96 10.25
CA PRO A 9 -1.45 -13.54 11.64
C PRO A 9 -2.35 -14.48 12.45
N ASN A 10 -2.04 -14.64 13.72
CA ASN A 10 -2.90 -15.38 14.67
C ASN A 10 -3.81 -14.44 15.48
N TRP A 11 -3.99 -13.23 15.04
CA TRP A 11 -4.90 -12.21 15.58
C TRP A 11 -5.79 -11.64 14.50
N ILE A 12 -6.87 -11.00 14.91
CA ILE A 12 -7.83 -10.32 14.08
C ILE A 12 -8.21 -9.01 14.76
N ALA A 13 -8.09 -7.88 14.06
CA ALA A 13 -8.65 -6.61 14.51
C ALA A 13 -10.19 -6.68 14.35
N THR A 14 -10.92 -6.81 15.46
CA THR A 14 -12.38 -6.98 15.43
C THR A 14 -13.12 -5.66 15.21
N GLU A 15 -12.68 -4.60 15.86
CA GLU A 15 -13.36 -3.31 15.83
C GLU A 15 -13.54 -2.72 14.41
N PRO A 16 -12.53 -2.73 13.51
CA PRO A 16 -12.75 -2.30 12.13
C PRO A 16 -13.75 -3.17 11.36
N ARG A 17 -13.85 -4.47 11.70
CA ARG A 17 -14.84 -5.36 11.07
C ARG A 17 -16.24 -5.07 11.56
N GLU A 18 -16.38 -4.87 12.84
CA GLU A 18 -17.66 -4.50 13.47
C GLU A 18 -18.16 -3.16 12.91
N ALA A 19 -17.27 -2.17 12.77
CA ALA A 19 -17.58 -0.90 12.13
C ALA A 19 -18.01 -1.08 10.67
N PHE A 20 -17.30 -1.90 9.90
CA PHE A 20 -17.64 -2.19 8.51
C PHE A 20 -19.01 -2.86 8.37
N PHE A 21 -19.31 -3.84 9.22
CA PHE A 21 -20.63 -4.50 9.19
C PHE A 21 -21.76 -3.57 9.63
N LEU A 22 -21.50 -2.70 10.62
CA LEU A 22 -22.49 -1.70 11.06
C LEU A 22 -22.74 -0.66 9.96
N LEU A 23 -21.68 -0.19 9.28
CA LEU A 23 -21.81 0.69 8.11
C LEU A 23 -22.60 0.02 6.98
N GLY A 24 -22.38 -1.28 6.75
CA GLY A 24 -23.18 -2.07 5.79
C GLY A 24 -24.65 -2.10 6.13
N GLN A 25 -25.00 -2.21 7.42
CA GLN A 25 -26.39 -2.11 7.86
C GLN A 25 -26.99 -0.73 7.57
N PHE A 26 -26.23 0.35 7.83
CA PHE A 26 -26.65 1.69 7.48
C PHE A 26 -26.89 1.83 5.97
N GLY A 27 -25.95 1.39 5.12
CA GLY A 27 -26.10 1.44 3.66
C GLY A 27 -27.37 0.74 3.18
N LEU A 28 -27.69 -0.43 3.73
CA LEU A 28 -28.94 -1.15 3.41
C LEU A 28 -30.20 -0.41 3.93
N CYS A 29 -30.11 0.29 5.07
CA CYS A 29 -31.19 1.15 5.54
C CYS A 29 -31.46 2.30 4.56
N GLU A 30 -30.39 2.94 4.05
CA GLU A 30 -30.49 4.00 3.05
C GLU A 30 -31.10 3.52 1.72
N CYS A 31 -30.75 2.32 1.28
CA CYS A 31 -31.40 1.72 0.12
C CYS A 31 -32.91 1.57 0.30
N ARG A 32 -33.34 1.10 1.47
CA ARG A 32 -34.77 0.96 1.81
C ARG A 32 -35.45 2.31 1.99
N HIS A 33 -34.71 3.31 2.51
CA HIS A 33 -35.21 4.68 2.65
C HIS A 33 -35.46 5.33 1.29
N ALA A 34 -34.62 5.08 0.28
CA ALA A 34 -34.80 5.64 -1.06
C ALA A 34 -36.14 5.15 -1.71
N PHE A 35 -36.32 3.87 -1.80
CA PHE A 35 -37.62 3.20 -2.11
C PHE A 35 -37.45 1.68 -2.02
N SER A 36 -38.59 1.00 -1.89
CA SER A 36 -38.67 -0.46 -1.96
C SER A 36 -39.82 -0.84 -2.89
N LEU A 37 -39.52 -1.62 -3.94
CA LEU A 37 -40.51 -2.11 -4.90
C LEU A 37 -41.17 -3.42 -4.44
N GLU A 38 -40.34 -4.33 -3.95
CA GLU A 38 -40.72 -5.63 -3.44
C GLU A 38 -39.68 -6.13 -2.44
N GLU A 39 -39.96 -7.24 -1.78
CA GLU A 39 -39.01 -7.80 -0.80
C GLU A 39 -37.64 -8.09 -1.44
N GLY A 40 -36.59 -7.53 -0.85
CA GLY A 40 -35.22 -7.67 -1.30
C GLY A 40 -34.77 -6.70 -2.40
N ILE A 41 -35.68 -5.86 -2.93
CA ILE A 41 -35.35 -4.82 -3.93
C ILE A 41 -35.58 -3.44 -3.35
N ALA A 42 -34.57 -2.59 -3.39
CA ALA A 42 -34.60 -1.22 -2.88
C ALA A 42 -33.87 -0.25 -3.83
N GLY A 43 -33.90 1.05 -3.51
CA GLY A 43 -33.25 2.08 -4.33
C GLY A 43 -31.80 2.33 -3.95
N ILE A 44 -31.15 3.16 -4.75
CA ILE A 44 -29.80 3.66 -4.49
C ILE A 44 -29.86 4.73 -3.39
N PRO A 45 -28.89 4.76 -2.44
CA PRO A 45 -28.83 5.80 -1.42
C PRO A 45 -28.91 7.22 -1.97
N GLN A 46 -29.69 8.07 -1.34
CA GLN A 46 -29.82 9.47 -1.75
C GLN A 46 -28.92 10.38 -0.91
N LYS A 47 -28.08 11.18 -1.58
CA LYS A 47 -27.09 12.03 -0.94
C LYS A 47 -27.72 13.05 0.01
N ALA A 48 -28.79 13.73 -0.39
CA ALA A 48 -29.34 14.84 0.37
C ALA A 48 -29.77 14.41 1.79
N GLY A 49 -29.13 14.99 2.81
CA GLY A 49 -29.42 14.77 4.23
C GLY A 49 -28.98 13.40 4.77
N ILE A 50 -28.16 12.65 4.02
CA ILE A 50 -27.68 11.32 4.43
C ILE A 50 -26.82 11.39 5.70
N ALA A 51 -26.05 12.46 5.89
CA ALA A 51 -25.23 12.64 7.08
C ALA A 51 -26.10 12.74 8.34
N ALA A 52 -27.18 13.49 8.30
CA ALA A 52 -28.10 13.60 9.45
C ALA A 52 -28.77 12.22 9.76
N ARG A 53 -29.09 11.42 8.73
CA ARG A 53 -29.61 10.07 8.92
C ARG A 53 -28.54 9.12 9.49
N PHE A 54 -27.29 9.28 9.08
CA PHE A 54 -26.15 8.53 9.65
C PHE A 54 -25.94 8.86 11.13
N GLU A 55 -25.97 10.14 11.50
CA GLU A 55 -25.86 10.56 12.91
C GLU A 55 -27.00 9.99 13.75
N ALA A 56 -28.23 10.01 13.24
CA ALA A 56 -29.39 9.38 13.90
C ALA A 56 -29.19 7.87 14.06
N PHE A 57 -28.76 7.20 13.01
CA PHE A 57 -28.44 5.76 13.04
C PHE A 57 -27.37 5.42 14.06
N LEU A 58 -26.27 6.19 14.12
CA LEU A 58 -25.23 6.00 15.13
C LEU A 58 -25.74 6.22 16.55
N LYS A 59 -26.61 7.20 16.77
CA LYS A 59 -27.24 7.45 18.07
C LYS A 59 -28.14 6.29 18.51
N GLU A 60 -28.93 5.72 17.60
CA GLU A 60 -29.77 4.55 17.88
C GLU A 60 -28.92 3.29 18.16
N ASN A 61 -27.75 3.22 17.57
CA ASN A 61 -26.82 2.09 17.68
C ASN A 61 -25.57 2.42 18.53
N GLU A 62 -25.65 3.40 19.43
CA GLU A 62 -24.47 3.90 20.20
C GLU A 62 -23.73 2.83 20.99
N LYS A 63 -24.40 1.71 21.35
CA LYS A 63 -23.82 0.56 22.08
C LYS A 63 -23.40 -0.57 21.16
N ALA A 64 -23.64 -0.46 19.87
CA ALA A 64 -23.24 -1.48 18.93
C ALA A 64 -21.71 -1.52 18.77
N PRO A 65 -21.10 -2.72 18.66
CA PRO A 65 -19.69 -2.84 18.32
C PRO A 65 -19.37 -2.06 17.03
N GLY A 66 -18.26 -1.33 17.02
CA GLY A 66 -17.82 -0.51 15.89
C GLY A 66 -18.48 0.86 15.74
N ALA A 67 -19.55 1.17 16.49
CA ALA A 67 -20.23 2.48 16.40
C ALA A 67 -19.30 3.65 16.76
N ASN A 68 -18.48 3.47 17.79
CA ASN A 68 -17.52 4.50 18.20
C ASN A 68 -16.48 4.77 17.12
N LEU A 69 -15.92 3.72 16.50
CA LEU A 69 -14.94 3.87 15.41
C LEU A 69 -15.55 4.60 14.21
N LEU A 70 -16.79 4.28 13.81
CA LEU A 70 -17.49 5.01 12.74
C LEU A 70 -17.67 6.48 13.07
N LYS A 71 -18.07 6.79 14.31
CA LYS A 71 -18.23 8.17 14.77
C LYS A 71 -16.91 8.94 14.80
N GLU A 72 -15.85 8.32 15.31
CA GLU A 72 -14.51 8.92 15.33
C GLU A 72 -13.97 9.14 13.91
N GLY A 73 -14.13 8.17 13.00
CA GLY A 73 -13.74 8.31 11.60
C GLY A 73 -14.53 9.42 10.88
N TYR A 74 -15.83 9.50 11.08
CA TYR A 74 -16.65 10.59 10.56
C TYR A 74 -16.16 11.97 11.05
N ASN A 75 -15.98 12.14 12.37
CA ASN A 75 -15.48 13.38 12.94
C ASN A 75 -14.08 13.73 12.44
N TYR A 76 -13.19 12.73 12.29
CA TYR A 76 -11.85 12.93 11.76
C TYR A 76 -11.91 13.53 10.35
N MET A 77 -12.72 12.98 9.47
CA MET A 77 -12.85 13.49 8.10
C MET A 77 -13.40 14.91 8.04
N LEU A 78 -14.34 15.25 8.92
CA LEU A 78 -14.86 16.61 8.98
C LEU A 78 -13.82 17.63 9.49
N MET A 79 -13.02 17.25 10.49
CA MET A 79 -12.06 18.15 11.14
C MET A 79 -10.75 18.27 10.37
N GLU A 80 -10.18 17.18 9.92
CA GLU A 80 -8.85 17.17 9.30
C GLU A 80 -8.91 17.44 7.79
N HIS A 81 -9.97 16.98 7.12
CA HIS A 81 -10.12 17.11 5.67
C HIS A 81 -11.22 18.07 5.23
N ALA A 82 -11.92 18.72 6.17
CA ALA A 82 -13.06 19.62 5.89
C ALA A 82 -14.08 18.98 4.91
N ALA A 83 -14.28 17.65 5.02
CA ALA A 83 -15.16 16.90 4.15
C ALA A 83 -16.59 17.43 4.25
N ASP A 84 -17.28 17.53 3.11
CA ASP A 84 -18.72 17.76 3.09
C ASP A 84 -19.43 16.54 3.67
N PRO A 85 -20.26 16.69 4.74
CA PRO A 85 -20.80 15.55 5.45
C PRO A 85 -21.66 14.63 4.60
N ASP A 86 -22.53 15.21 3.75
CA ASP A 86 -23.41 14.42 2.88
C ASP A 86 -22.61 13.69 1.79
N THR A 87 -21.57 14.31 1.25
CA THR A 87 -20.72 13.68 0.24
C THR A 87 -19.91 12.51 0.83
N LEU A 88 -19.36 12.69 2.03
CA LEU A 88 -18.59 11.67 2.73
C LEU A 88 -19.44 10.43 3.02
N ILE A 89 -20.60 10.65 3.66
CA ILE A 89 -21.45 9.52 4.08
C ILE A 89 -22.12 8.86 2.86
N HIS A 90 -22.38 9.61 1.81
CA HIS A 90 -22.87 9.04 0.55
C HIS A 90 -21.83 8.10 -0.08
N GLU A 91 -20.55 8.54 -0.19
CA GLU A 91 -19.48 7.67 -0.66
C GLU A 91 -19.35 6.40 0.21
N TRP A 92 -19.39 6.54 1.54
CA TRP A 92 -19.30 5.39 2.43
C TRP A 92 -20.45 4.42 2.28
N ALA A 93 -21.69 4.93 2.15
CA ALA A 93 -22.87 4.11 1.98
C ALA A 93 -22.86 3.34 0.65
N GLU A 94 -22.57 4.03 -0.46
CA GLU A 94 -22.50 3.40 -1.78
C GLU A 94 -21.32 2.41 -1.87
N SER A 95 -20.17 2.75 -1.32
CA SER A 95 -18.99 1.89 -1.36
C SER A 95 -19.21 0.57 -0.59
N VAL A 96 -19.82 0.63 0.61
CA VAL A 96 -20.01 -0.56 1.45
C VAL A 96 -21.05 -1.53 0.85
N ILE A 97 -22.02 -1.02 0.10
CA ILE A 97 -23.01 -1.86 -0.63
C ILE A 97 -22.51 -2.26 -2.02
N GLY A 98 -21.41 -1.70 -2.49
CA GLY A 98 -20.77 -2.08 -3.76
C GLY A 98 -21.43 -1.47 -5.00
N ASP A 99 -22.03 -0.29 -4.89
CA ASP A 99 -22.75 0.38 -5.97
C ASP A 99 -21.94 1.48 -6.66
N GLN A 100 -20.82 1.89 -6.11
CA GLN A 100 -20.04 3.02 -6.59
C GLN A 100 -18.74 2.60 -7.29
N TYR A 101 -18.48 3.20 -8.46
CA TYR A 101 -17.14 3.23 -9.04
C TYR A 101 -16.29 4.35 -8.40
N PRO A 102 -15.00 4.10 -8.12
CA PRO A 102 -14.13 5.12 -7.54
C PRO A 102 -13.92 6.31 -8.50
N VAL A 103 -13.81 7.50 -7.91
CA VAL A 103 -13.38 8.74 -8.59
C VAL A 103 -12.37 9.43 -7.68
N PRO A 104 -11.07 9.39 -8.00
CA PRO A 104 -10.43 8.89 -9.24
C PRO A 104 -10.57 7.38 -9.44
N ASP A 105 -10.41 6.93 -10.67
CA ASP A 105 -10.64 5.52 -11.09
C ASP A 105 -9.79 4.48 -10.36
N ARG A 106 -8.82 4.88 -9.57
CA ARG A 106 -7.85 4.02 -8.86
C ARG A 106 -8.22 3.72 -7.40
N ILE A 107 -8.99 4.60 -6.76
CA ILE A 107 -9.40 4.47 -5.35
C ILE A 107 -10.56 5.45 -5.05
N LEU A 108 -11.39 5.15 -4.05
CA LEU A 108 -12.43 6.07 -3.57
C LEU A 108 -11.79 7.32 -2.95
N HIS A 109 -12.37 8.49 -3.20
CA HIS A 109 -11.79 9.78 -2.84
C HIS A 109 -11.48 9.90 -1.33
N PHE A 110 -12.46 9.68 -0.47
CA PHE A 110 -12.23 9.78 0.97
C PHE A 110 -11.41 8.63 1.54
N THR A 111 -11.43 7.47 0.89
CA THR A 111 -10.53 6.37 1.23
C THR A 111 -9.09 6.75 0.90
N GLU A 112 -8.83 7.44 -0.22
CA GLU A 112 -7.50 7.91 -0.58
C GLU A 112 -6.92 8.84 0.50
N LEU A 113 -7.69 9.82 0.98
CA LEU A 113 -7.26 10.76 2.01
C LEU A 113 -6.87 10.04 3.32
N ILE A 114 -7.73 9.14 3.80
CA ILE A 114 -7.46 8.36 5.02
C ILE A 114 -6.19 7.51 4.86
N VAL A 115 -6.02 6.87 3.70
CA VAL A 115 -4.86 6.00 3.47
C VAL A 115 -3.58 6.82 3.28
N GLN A 116 -3.64 8.02 2.68
CA GLN A 116 -2.51 8.95 2.63
C GLN A 116 -2.04 9.32 4.04
N ASP A 117 -2.97 9.69 4.94
CA ASP A 117 -2.65 9.99 6.34
C ASP A 117 -2.06 8.78 7.06
N TYR A 118 -2.65 7.60 6.85
CA TYR A 118 -2.14 6.36 7.41
C TYR A 118 -0.70 6.07 6.96
N LEU A 119 -0.41 6.19 5.67
CA LEU A 119 0.95 5.98 5.15
C LEU A 119 1.92 7.07 5.63
N ALA A 120 1.48 8.31 5.72
CA ALA A 120 2.28 9.39 6.30
C ALA A 120 2.65 9.10 7.76
N GLN A 121 1.72 8.54 8.53
CA GLN A 121 1.97 8.15 9.91
C GLN A 121 2.90 6.95 10.01
N GLU A 122 2.57 5.85 9.31
CA GLU A 122 3.18 4.53 9.52
C GLU A 122 4.44 4.32 8.67
N MET A 123 4.46 4.83 7.45
CA MET A 123 5.59 4.65 6.52
C MET A 123 6.57 5.83 6.53
N CYS A 124 6.16 7.00 7.05
CA CYS A 124 6.99 8.20 7.08
C CYS A 124 7.31 8.70 8.49
N ASP A 125 7.00 7.96 9.55
CA ASP A 125 7.15 8.39 10.95
C ASP A 125 6.55 9.79 11.18
N ARG A 126 5.35 10.06 10.65
CA ARG A 126 4.64 11.37 10.71
C ARG A 126 5.40 12.54 10.08
N ARG A 127 6.38 12.26 9.25
CA ARG A 127 7.19 13.26 8.52
C ARG A 127 7.22 12.91 7.04
N PRO A 128 6.08 13.02 6.33
CA PRO A 128 6.02 12.73 4.91
C PRO A 128 6.87 13.71 4.12
N PRO A 129 7.35 13.33 2.92
CA PRO A 129 7.97 14.26 2.00
C PRO A 129 6.97 15.35 1.57
N LYS A 130 7.46 16.42 0.94
CA LYS A 130 6.58 17.42 0.33
C LYS A 130 5.86 16.82 -0.87
N GLY A 131 4.64 17.26 -1.12
CA GLY A 131 3.79 16.74 -2.19
C GLY A 131 2.86 15.62 -1.71
N THR A 132 2.16 15.00 -2.63
CA THR A 132 1.17 13.97 -2.36
C THR A 132 1.56 12.65 -3.01
N PHE A 133 0.96 11.57 -2.52
CA PHE A 133 1.06 10.25 -3.13
C PHE A 133 -0.27 9.89 -3.79
N ASP A 134 -0.22 9.55 -5.07
CA ASP A 134 -1.32 8.88 -5.76
C ASP A 134 -1.39 7.44 -5.27
N LEU A 135 -2.59 7.00 -4.88
CA LEU A 135 -2.84 5.67 -4.35
C LEU A 135 -3.65 4.82 -5.32
N PHE A 136 -3.22 3.58 -5.52
CA PHE A 136 -3.88 2.60 -6.36
C PHE A 136 -4.30 1.41 -5.51
N ALA A 137 -5.61 1.23 -5.32
CA ALA A 137 -6.14 0.09 -4.57
C ALA A 137 -5.95 -1.21 -5.35
N THR A 138 -5.54 -2.28 -4.64
CA THR A 138 -5.26 -3.60 -5.24
C THR A 138 -5.75 -4.74 -4.35
N GLU A 139 -5.90 -5.93 -4.95
CA GLU A 139 -6.37 -7.14 -4.28
C GLU A 139 -5.26 -7.83 -3.45
N GLY A 140 -4.54 -7.04 -2.66
CA GLY A 140 -3.45 -7.48 -1.79
C GLY A 140 -2.07 -7.31 -2.41
N GLY A 141 -1.02 -7.39 -1.58
CA GLY A 141 0.36 -7.08 -1.99
C GLY A 141 0.87 -7.93 -3.16
N THR A 142 0.50 -9.21 -3.25
CA THR A 142 0.92 -10.05 -4.39
C THR A 142 0.32 -9.57 -5.71
N ALA A 143 -0.96 -9.17 -5.72
CA ALA A 143 -1.59 -8.60 -6.91
C ALA A 143 -0.92 -7.26 -7.28
N ALA A 144 -0.66 -6.40 -6.29
CA ALA A 144 0.07 -5.14 -6.50
C ALA A 144 1.42 -5.38 -7.21
N MET A 145 2.19 -6.39 -6.76
CA MET A 145 3.46 -6.70 -7.41
C MET A 145 3.30 -7.22 -8.84
N CYS A 146 2.31 -8.06 -9.10
CA CYS A 146 2.03 -8.51 -10.48
C CYS A 146 1.70 -7.32 -11.38
N TYR A 147 0.85 -6.39 -10.90
CA TYR A 147 0.50 -5.20 -11.66
C TYR A 147 1.71 -4.28 -11.89
N LEU A 148 2.61 -4.14 -10.91
CA LEU A 148 3.82 -3.36 -11.07
C LEU A 148 4.76 -3.97 -12.11
N PHE A 149 5.02 -5.28 -12.06
CA PHE A 149 5.84 -5.92 -13.09
C PHE A 149 5.26 -5.77 -14.49
N ASP A 150 3.94 -6.02 -14.64
CA ASP A 150 3.26 -5.83 -15.91
C ASP A 150 3.30 -4.36 -16.36
N SER A 151 2.98 -3.40 -15.48
CA SER A 151 2.99 -1.99 -15.80
C SER A 151 4.38 -1.47 -16.19
N LEU A 152 5.44 -1.86 -15.47
CA LEU A 152 6.80 -1.47 -15.79
C LEU A 152 7.23 -1.99 -17.17
N GLN A 153 6.78 -3.16 -17.56
CA GLN A 153 7.07 -3.73 -18.89
C GLN A 153 6.23 -3.10 -20.00
N GLU A 154 4.92 -2.96 -19.79
CA GLU A 154 4.01 -2.40 -20.79
C GLU A 154 4.31 -0.90 -21.09
N ASN A 155 4.87 -0.20 -20.10
CA ASN A 155 5.33 1.18 -20.26
C ASN A 155 6.82 1.28 -20.64
N PHE A 156 7.45 0.21 -21.08
CA PHE A 156 8.85 0.15 -21.55
C PHE A 156 9.91 0.63 -20.54
N LEU A 157 9.55 0.69 -19.25
CA LEU A 157 10.48 1.04 -18.18
C LEU A 157 11.42 -0.13 -17.86
N LEU A 158 10.90 -1.36 -17.95
CA LEU A 158 11.68 -2.60 -17.92
C LEU A 158 11.37 -3.44 -19.16
N ASN A 159 12.41 -3.92 -19.83
CA ASN A 159 12.30 -4.80 -20.98
C ASN A 159 12.90 -6.16 -20.66
N GLN A 160 12.53 -7.17 -21.43
CA GLN A 160 13.10 -8.50 -21.30
C GLN A 160 14.64 -8.45 -21.36
N GLY A 161 15.29 -9.06 -20.38
CA GLY A 161 16.75 -9.08 -20.27
C GLY A 161 17.35 -7.85 -19.56
N ASP A 162 16.54 -6.88 -19.15
CA ASP A 162 17.04 -5.76 -18.33
C ASP A 162 17.52 -6.25 -16.95
N ALA A 163 18.56 -5.63 -16.44
CA ALA A 163 19.10 -5.94 -15.12
C ALA A 163 18.27 -5.29 -14.01
N ILE A 164 17.90 -6.11 -13.03
CA ILE A 164 17.25 -5.68 -11.80
C ILE A 164 18.02 -6.18 -10.59
N ALA A 165 17.91 -5.52 -9.46
CA ALA A 165 18.45 -6.00 -8.18
C ALA A 165 17.31 -6.52 -7.29
N LEU A 166 17.55 -7.62 -6.61
CA LEU A 166 16.65 -8.24 -5.66
C LEU A 166 17.35 -8.39 -4.31
N MET A 167 16.82 -7.75 -3.27
CA MET A 167 17.35 -7.90 -1.92
C MET A 167 16.79 -9.17 -1.29
N ILE A 168 17.67 -10.11 -0.96
CA ILE A 168 17.35 -11.44 -0.43
C ILE A 168 17.87 -11.64 1.00
N PRO A 169 17.23 -12.49 1.83
CA PRO A 169 16.04 -13.31 1.51
C PRO A 169 14.77 -12.48 1.36
N VAL A 170 13.87 -12.92 0.50
CA VAL A 170 12.63 -12.24 0.14
C VAL A 170 11.49 -13.24 -0.03
N PHE A 171 10.27 -12.74 -0.03
CA PHE A 171 9.06 -13.55 -0.28
C PHE A 171 9.11 -14.17 -1.68
N THR A 172 8.88 -15.49 -1.76
CA THR A 172 9.07 -16.32 -2.97
C THR A 172 8.54 -15.72 -4.28
N PRO A 173 7.35 -15.10 -4.35
CA PRO A 173 6.87 -14.48 -5.59
C PRO A 173 7.83 -13.45 -6.20
N TYR A 174 8.64 -12.75 -5.41
CA TYR A 174 9.61 -11.78 -5.92
C TYR A 174 10.83 -12.45 -6.60
N ILE A 175 11.05 -13.72 -6.32
CA ILE A 175 12.07 -14.54 -7.01
C ILE A 175 11.46 -15.13 -8.29
N GLU A 176 10.24 -15.67 -8.20
CA GLU A 176 9.61 -16.41 -9.29
C GLU A 176 9.09 -15.51 -10.42
N ILE A 177 8.53 -14.33 -10.09
CA ILE A 177 7.95 -13.44 -11.11
C ILE A 177 9.01 -12.97 -12.12
N PRO A 178 10.19 -12.46 -11.73
CA PRO A 178 11.23 -12.04 -12.69
C PRO A 178 11.68 -13.13 -13.67
N GLU A 179 11.60 -14.40 -13.26
CA GLU A 179 11.99 -15.56 -14.08
C GLU A 179 10.91 -15.98 -15.10
N LEU A 180 9.68 -15.47 -14.98
CA LEU A 180 8.62 -15.81 -15.92
C LEU A 180 9.02 -15.46 -17.33
N ARG A 181 8.64 -16.34 -18.28
CA ARG A 181 9.02 -16.24 -19.71
C ARG A 181 8.73 -14.86 -20.32
N ARG A 182 7.75 -14.15 -19.84
CA ARG A 182 7.39 -12.82 -20.33
C ARG A 182 8.35 -11.71 -19.86
N TYR A 183 9.02 -11.90 -18.71
CA TYR A 183 9.95 -10.93 -18.15
C TYR A 183 11.40 -11.27 -18.43
N GLN A 184 11.87 -12.43 -17.96
CA GLN A 184 13.26 -12.93 -18.12
C GLN A 184 14.30 -11.85 -17.78
N PHE A 185 14.14 -11.18 -16.62
CA PHE A 185 15.08 -10.18 -16.17
C PHE A 185 16.42 -10.79 -15.77
N ASP A 186 17.50 -10.04 -15.94
CA ASP A 186 18.82 -10.37 -15.39
C ASP A 186 18.84 -9.97 -13.91
N VAL A 187 18.79 -10.93 -13.00
CA VAL A 187 18.63 -10.68 -11.57
C VAL A 187 19.98 -10.65 -10.87
N THR A 188 20.32 -9.48 -10.31
CA THR A 188 21.44 -9.30 -9.38
C THR A 188 20.95 -9.46 -7.96
N GLU A 189 21.37 -10.52 -7.27
CA GLU A 189 21.05 -10.72 -5.86
C GLU A 189 21.94 -9.88 -4.94
N ILE A 190 21.28 -9.25 -3.95
CA ILE A 190 21.91 -8.52 -2.85
C ILE A 190 21.56 -9.27 -1.57
N SER A 191 22.51 -10.03 -1.02
CA SER A 191 22.26 -10.98 0.06
C SER A 191 22.46 -10.36 1.45
N ALA A 192 21.49 -10.59 2.34
CA ALA A 192 21.60 -10.20 3.74
C ALA A 192 22.41 -11.24 4.52
N ASP A 193 23.73 -11.27 4.29
CA ASP A 193 24.64 -12.28 4.85
C ASP A 193 25.70 -11.68 5.79
N GLN A 194 25.47 -10.46 6.28
CA GLN A 194 26.37 -9.82 7.23
C GLN A 194 26.43 -10.58 8.56
N MET A 195 27.63 -10.73 9.06
CA MET A 195 27.89 -11.41 10.35
C MET A 195 28.47 -10.42 11.36
N THR A 196 28.10 -10.60 12.64
CA THR A 196 28.81 -9.92 13.74
C THR A 196 30.20 -10.50 13.94
N PRO A 197 31.14 -9.79 14.63
CA PRO A 197 32.49 -10.30 14.93
C PRO A 197 32.48 -11.63 15.72
N ASP A 198 31.45 -11.92 16.50
CA ASP A 198 31.24 -13.15 17.23
C ASP A 198 30.51 -14.24 16.44
N GLY A 199 30.26 -14.00 15.14
CA GLY A 199 29.74 -15.00 14.21
C GLY A 199 28.20 -15.15 14.21
N LEU A 200 27.47 -14.16 14.73
CA LEU A 200 26.01 -14.16 14.64
C LEU A 200 25.55 -13.53 13.32
N HIS A 201 24.55 -14.12 12.70
CA HIS A 201 23.96 -13.62 11.48
C HIS A 201 23.04 -12.42 11.79
N THR A 202 23.28 -11.26 11.16
CA THR A 202 22.54 -10.02 11.44
C THR A 202 21.37 -9.77 10.51
N TRP A 203 21.25 -10.51 9.40
CA TRP A 203 20.29 -10.27 8.32
C TRP A 203 20.37 -8.85 7.76
N GLN A 204 21.58 -8.27 7.82
CA GLN A 204 21.92 -7.00 7.19
C GLN A 204 22.83 -7.22 5.97
N TYR A 205 23.03 -6.18 5.20
CA TYR A 205 23.70 -6.22 3.91
C TYR A 205 25.12 -5.63 4.04
N LYS A 206 26.07 -6.23 3.35
CA LYS A 206 27.41 -5.68 3.26
C LYS A 206 27.44 -4.48 2.33
N ASP A 207 28.30 -3.54 2.61
CA ASP A 207 28.47 -2.32 1.82
C ASP A 207 28.79 -2.62 0.35
N GLU A 208 29.66 -3.60 0.10
CA GLU A 208 30.06 -4.04 -1.23
C GLU A 208 28.89 -4.63 -2.05
N ASP A 209 27.92 -5.25 -1.38
CA ASP A 209 26.74 -5.79 -2.04
C ASP A 209 25.74 -4.69 -2.39
N ILE A 210 25.54 -3.72 -1.50
CA ILE A 210 24.73 -2.53 -1.78
C ILE A 210 25.36 -1.70 -2.91
N ASP A 211 26.70 -1.63 -2.97
CA ASP A 211 27.42 -0.88 -4.01
C ASP A 211 27.18 -1.43 -5.44
N LYS A 212 26.68 -2.64 -5.61
CA LYS A 212 26.22 -3.14 -6.91
C LYS A 212 25.19 -2.22 -7.55
N LEU A 213 24.34 -1.53 -6.74
CA LEU A 213 23.33 -0.58 -7.21
C LEU A 213 23.91 0.67 -7.89
N LYS A 214 25.21 0.92 -7.77
CA LYS A 214 25.91 2.01 -8.51
C LYS A 214 25.98 1.75 -10.01
N ASP A 215 25.84 0.47 -10.42
CA ASP A 215 25.82 0.13 -11.84
C ASP A 215 24.53 0.63 -12.50
N PRO A 216 24.57 1.60 -13.43
CA PRO A 216 23.38 2.16 -14.07
C PRO A 216 22.65 1.17 -14.99
N ARG A 217 23.22 0.00 -15.26
CA ARG A 217 22.51 -1.08 -15.96
C ARG A 217 21.44 -1.71 -15.09
N ILE A 218 21.58 -1.65 -13.75
CA ILE A 218 20.53 -2.06 -12.82
C ILE A 218 19.46 -0.97 -12.82
N LYS A 219 18.34 -1.27 -13.46
CA LYS A 219 17.24 -0.33 -13.65
C LYS A 219 16.27 -0.27 -12.48
N ALA A 220 16.11 -1.38 -11.75
CA ALA A 220 15.16 -1.45 -10.65
C ALA A 220 15.72 -2.23 -9.45
N LEU A 221 15.36 -1.79 -8.25
CA LEU A 221 15.59 -2.48 -6.98
C LEU A 221 14.25 -2.95 -6.40
N PHE A 222 14.14 -4.25 -6.13
CA PHE A 222 13.01 -4.85 -5.43
C PHE A 222 13.41 -5.24 -4.01
N ILE A 223 12.62 -4.82 -3.03
CA ILE A 223 12.91 -5.04 -1.60
C ILE A 223 11.62 -5.28 -0.81
N THR A 224 11.68 -6.16 0.18
CA THR A 224 10.68 -6.26 1.26
C THR A 224 11.28 -5.71 2.54
N ASN A 225 10.70 -4.66 3.12
CA ASN A 225 11.24 -3.98 4.30
C ASN A 225 10.14 -3.68 5.34
N PRO A 226 10.18 -4.29 6.52
CA PRO A 226 11.10 -5.36 6.99
C PRO A 226 11.06 -6.62 6.15
N SER A 227 12.21 -7.30 6.09
CA SER A 227 12.41 -8.50 5.27
C SER A 227 11.54 -9.69 5.68
N ASN A 228 11.19 -10.52 4.72
CA ASN A 228 10.44 -11.76 4.90
C ASN A 228 11.22 -12.92 4.25
N PRO A 229 11.63 -13.97 4.98
CA PRO A 229 11.16 -14.40 6.31
C PRO A 229 11.94 -13.83 7.52
N PRO A 230 13.12 -13.18 7.43
CA PRO A 230 13.93 -12.89 8.61
C PRO A 230 13.34 -11.88 9.61
N SER A 231 12.40 -11.02 9.16
CA SER A 231 11.76 -9.98 9.98
C SER A 231 12.74 -8.88 10.48
N TYR A 232 13.72 -8.54 9.67
CA TYR A 232 14.68 -7.46 9.95
C TYR A 232 14.41 -6.25 9.04
N ALA A 233 14.32 -5.07 9.64
CA ALA A 233 14.31 -3.82 8.88
C ALA A 233 15.71 -3.47 8.38
N LEU A 234 15.80 -2.73 7.28
CA LEU A 234 17.04 -2.13 6.85
C LEU A 234 17.68 -1.32 7.98
N SER A 235 18.99 -1.45 8.13
CA SER A 235 19.73 -0.58 9.02
C SER A 235 19.73 0.86 8.48
N ARG A 236 19.99 1.81 9.36
CA ARG A 236 20.11 3.21 8.97
C ARG A 236 21.26 3.40 7.99
N GLU A 237 22.37 2.74 8.23
CA GLU A 237 23.58 2.79 7.39
C GLU A 237 23.28 2.29 5.98
N THR A 238 22.59 1.15 5.85
CA THR A 238 22.18 0.60 4.55
C THR A 238 21.22 1.56 3.84
N THR A 239 20.25 2.12 4.57
CA THR A 239 19.30 3.09 4.01
C THR A 239 20.02 4.35 3.50
N GLU A 240 20.89 4.95 4.30
CA GLU A 240 21.70 6.12 3.91
C GLU A 240 22.60 5.82 2.71
N ARG A 241 23.15 4.60 2.61
CA ARG A 241 23.94 4.17 1.46
C ARG A 241 23.11 4.10 0.18
N ILE A 242 21.93 3.49 0.22
CA ILE A 242 21.01 3.47 -0.93
C ILE A 242 20.63 4.89 -1.35
N ILE A 243 20.31 5.77 -0.39
CA ILE A 243 20.01 7.18 -0.66
C ILE A 243 21.17 7.87 -1.38
N ASN A 244 22.39 7.66 -0.92
CA ASN A 244 23.58 8.25 -1.53
C ASN A 244 23.83 7.73 -2.95
N ILE A 245 23.62 6.43 -3.19
CA ILE A 245 23.74 5.82 -4.51
C ILE A 245 22.73 6.43 -5.49
N VAL A 246 21.46 6.53 -5.08
CA VAL A 246 20.43 7.14 -5.93
C VAL A 246 20.74 8.59 -6.23
N LYS A 247 21.20 9.36 -5.25
CA LYS A 247 21.51 10.78 -5.46
C LYS A 247 22.74 11.05 -6.34
N ASN A 248 23.76 10.19 -6.30
CA ASN A 248 25.06 10.49 -6.87
C ASN A 248 25.47 9.56 -8.01
N ASP A 249 25.10 8.28 -7.97
CA ASP A 249 25.60 7.25 -8.87
C ASP A 249 24.53 6.75 -9.86
N ASN A 250 23.31 6.48 -9.38
CA ASN A 250 22.22 5.91 -10.19
C ASN A 250 20.87 6.64 -9.96
N PRO A 251 20.71 7.88 -10.42
CA PRO A 251 19.54 8.72 -10.14
C PRO A 251 18.24 8.22 -10.78
N ASN A 252 18.30 7.34 -11.75
CA ASN A 252 17.14 6.72 -12.40
C ASN A 252 16.81 5.33 -11.86
N LEU A 253 17.44 4.89 -10.75
CA LEU A 253 17.12 3.63 -10.13
C LEU A 253 15.65 3.66 -9.66
N MET A 254 14.82 2.81 -10.24
CA MET A 254 13.46 2.56 -9.79
C MET A 254 13.50 1.70 -8.52
N ILE A 255 12.75 2.07 -7.49
CA ILE A 255 12.70 1.32 -6.24
C ILE A 255 11.27 0.83 -6.04
N ILE A 256 11.10 -0.47 -5.87
CA ILE A 256 9.83 -1.10 -5.53
C ILE A 256 10.00 -1.72 -4.14
N THR A 257 9.31 -1.14 -3.14
CA THR A 257 9.36 -1.62 -1.77
C THR A 257 8.03 -2.23 -1.34
N ASP A 258 8.09 -3.41 -0.73
CA ASP A 258 6.96 -4.04 -0.03
C ASP A 258 7.12 -3.79 1.46
N ASP A 259 6.37 -2.82 1.97
CA ASP A 259 6.46 -2.36 3.35
C ASP A 259 5.34 -2.93 4.24
N VAL A 260 4.76 -4.08 3.86
CA VAL A 260 3.64 -4.73 4.58
C VAL A 260 3.91 -4.94 6.08
N TYR A 261 5.16 -5.02 6.48
CA TYR A 261 5.57 -5.20 7.88
C TYR A 261 6.05 -3.91 8.55
N GLY A 262 6.11 -2.79 7.86
CA GLY A 262 6.59 -1.51 8.39
C GLY A 262 5.86 -1.06 9.65
N THR A 263 4.55 -1.22 9.69
CA THR A 263 3.68 -0.86 10.85
C THR A 263 4.04 -1.59 12.16
N PHE A 264 4.78 -2.72 12.10
CA PHE A 264 5.26 -3.42 13.30
C PHE A 264 6.51 -2.80 13.93
N ILE A 265 7.15 -1.85 13.24
CA ILE A 265 8.40 -1.21 13.68
C ILE A 265 8.08 0.20 14.17
N PRO A 266 8.30 0.52 15.46
CA PRO A 266 8.18 1.89 15.95
C PRO A 266 9.10 2.84 15.17
N HIS A 267 8.57 4.00 14.79
CA HIS A 267 9.32 5.02 14.05
C HIS A 267 9.87 4.55 12.69
N PHE A 268 9.15 3.61 12.04
CA PHE A 268 9.53 3.12 10.73
C PHE A 268 9.57 4.26 9.69
N ARG A 269 10.61 4.23 8.87
CA ARG A 269 10.72 5.12 7.71
C ARG A 269 11.05 4.30 6.47
N SER A 270 10.10 4.25 5.58
CA SER A 270 10.20 3.62 4.27
C SER A 270 11.13 4.38 3.34
N LEU A 271 11.64 3.69 2.31
CA LEU A 271 12.31 4.36 1.19
C LEU A 271 11.38 5.33 0.45
N MET A 272 10.05 5.15 0.50
CA MET A 272 9.11 6.15 -0.03
C MET A 272 9.20 7.50 0.68
N ALA A 273 9.56 7.52 1.95
CA ALA A 273 9.76 8.76 2.71
C ALA A 273 11.11 9.43 2.42
N GLU A 274 12.13 8.64 2.10
CA GLU A 274 13.51 9.12 1.90
C GLU A 274 13.84 9.41 0.43
N LEU A 275 13.26 8.63 -0.48
CA LEU A 275 13.43 8.71 -1.94
C LEU A 275 12.08 8.70 -2.66
N PRO A 276 11.17 9.66 -2.35
CA PRO A 276 9.79 9.63 -2.85
C PRO A 276 9.70 9.60 -4.37
N HIS A 277 10.63 10.30 -5.05
CA HIS A 277 10.62 10.39 -6.51
C HIS A 277 11.02 9.10 -7.22
N ASN A 278 11.71 8.20 -6.52
CA ASN A 278 12.22 6.94 -7.07
C ASN A 278 11.45 5.71 -6.61
N THR A 279 10.55 5.86 -5.61
CA THR A 279 9.98 4.72 -4.91
C THR A 279 8.50 4.52 -5.19
N LEU A 280 8.16 3.32 -5.68
CA LEU A 280 6.81 2.74 -5.61
C LEU A 280 6.72 1.94 -4.32
N CYS A 281 5.80 2.32 -3.43
CA CYS A 281 5.58 1.61 -2.18
C CYS A 281 4.33 0.73 -2.26
N VAL A 282 4.48 -0.54 -1.96
CA VAL A 282 3.36 -1.46 -1.77
C VAL A 282 3.11 -1.61 -0.27
N TYR A 283 1.89 -1.28 0.18
CA TYR A 283 1.45 -1.55 1.53
C TYR A 283 0.21 -2.43 1.52
N SER A 284 0.19 -3.47 2.37
CA SER A 284 -0.94 -4.38 2.48
C SER A 284 -1.52 -4.40 3.90
N PHE A 285 -2.84 -4.27 4.01
CA PHE A 285 -3.57 -4.36 5.27
C PHE A 285 -3.69 -5.80 5.81
N SER A 286 -3.15 -6.77 5.07
CA SER A 286 -3.26 -8.20 5.39
C SER A 286 -2.68 -8.59 6.74
N LYS A 287 -1.54 -8.00 7.13
CA LYS A 287 -0.75 -8.49 8.28
C LYS A 287 -1.13 -7.78 9.58
N TYR A 288 -0.97 -6.47 9.64
CA TYR A 288 -1.19 -5.72 10.87
C TYR A 288 -2.64 -5.85 11.39
N PHE A 289 -3.61 -5.79 10.49
CA PHE A 289 -5.03 -5.91 10.84
C PHE A 289 -5.57 -7.35 10.85
N GLY A 290 -4.72 -8.34 10.58
CA GLY A 290 -5.16 -9.73 10.45
C GLY A 290 -6.21 -9.93 9.35
N ALA A 291 -6.10 -9.16 8.25
CA ALA A 291 -7.10 -9.09 7.18
C ALA A 291 -6.65 -9.79 5.89
N THR A 292 -5.87 -10.86 6.01
CA THR A 292 -5.31 -11.60 4.86
C THR A 292 -6.34 -12.02 3.82
N GLY A 293 -7.53 -12.42 4.25
CA GLY A 293 -8.59 -12.90 3.36
C GLY A 293 -9.38 -11.80 2.64
N TRP A 294 -9.29 -10.55 3.10
CA TRP A 294 -9.98 -9.42 2.46
C TRP A 294 -9.28 -8.90 1.21
N ARG A 295 -8.05 -9.33 1.00
CA ARG A 295 -7.28 -9.01 -0.21
C ARG A 295 -7.19 -7.51 -0.47
N THR A 296 -6.73 -6.72 0.49
CA THR A 296 -6.66 -5.26 0.42
C THR A 296 -5.24 -4.77 0.55
N ALA A 297 -4.77 -4.03 -0.44
CA ALA A 297 -3.48 -3.36 -0.44
C ALA A 297 -3.55 -2.08 -1.29
N VAL A 298 -2.50 -1.29 -1.24
CA VAL A 298 -2.33 -0.09 -2.07
C VAL A 298 -0.91 -0.03 -2.62
N ILE A 299 -0.79 0.54 -3.81
CA ILE A 299 0.46 1.05 -4.37
C ILE A 299 0.45 2.56 -4.16
N ALA A 300 1.52 3.12 -3.60
CA ALA A 300 1.69 4.55 -3.45
C ALA A 300 2.80 5.05 -4.38
N LEU A 301 2.51 6.06 -5.18
CA LEU A 301 3.41 6.71 -6.11
C LEU A 301 3.38 8.23 -5.87
N HIS A 302 4.55 8.84 -5.66
CA HIS A 302 4.62 10.28 -5.46
C HIS A 302 4.22 11.05 -6.73
N GLU A 303 3.48 12.17 -6.60
CA GLU A 303 3.02 12.99 -7.73
C GLU A 303 4.16 13.49 -8.62
N ASP A 304 5.34 13.72 -8.06
CA ASP A 304 6.57 14.03 -8.80
C ASP A 304 7.51 12.83 -8.74
N ASN A 305 7.49 11.96 -9.75
CA ASN A 305 8.21 10.70 -9.78
C ASN A 305 9.03 10.51 -11.05
N ILE A 306 10.01 9.60 -11.01
CA ILE A 306 10.87 9.31 -12.17
C ILE A 306 10.17 8.45 -13.21
N TYR A 307 9.18 7.66 -12.84
CA TYR A 307 8.46 6.75 -13.74
C TYR A 307 7.74 7.53 -14.82
N ASP A 308 6.91 8.50 -14.44
CA ASP A 308 6.21 9.39 -15.37
C ASP A 308 7.18 10.21 -16.23
N LYS A 309 8.30 10.68 -15.62
CA LYS A 309 9.34 11.39 -16.35
C LYS A 309 10.03 10.51 -17.39
N MET A 310 10.23 9.23 -17.11
CA MET A 310 10.79 8.28 -18.08
C MET A 310 9.78 7.95 -19.18
N ILE A 311 8.53 7.70 -18.83
CA ILE A 311 7.44 7.45 -19.80
C ILE A 311 7.29 8.64 -20.74
N ALA A 312 7.30 9.86 -20.21
CA ALA A 312 7.19 11.09 -21.02
C ALA A 312 8.34 11.31 -22.02
N ARG A 313 9.43 10.56 -21.89
CA ARG A 313 10.58 10.62 -22.83
C ARG A 313 10.53 9.55 -23.92
N LEU A 314 9.57 8.63 -23.84
CA LEU A 314 9.37 7.63 -24.88
C LEU A 314 8.93 8.31 -26.18
N SER A 315 9.32 7.75 -27.31
CA SER A 315 8.88 8.26 -28.62
C SER A 315 7.40 7.90 -28.85
N GLU A 316 6.73 8.65 -29.74
CA GLU A 316 5.35 8.34 -30.14
C GLU A 316 5.20 6.96 -30.82
N GLU A 317 6.30 6.33 -31.18
CA GLU A 317 6.33 5.00 -31.81
C GLU A 317 6.47 3.85 -30.76
N GLN A 318 6.74 4.18 -29.51
CA GLN A 318 6.80 3.27 -28.37
C GLN A 318 5.55 3.40 -27.50
#